data_71f2685c61b9887f7dee5592bfeec319
#
_entry.id   71f2685c61b9887f7dee5592bfeec319
#
_cell.length_a   1.000
_cell.length_b   1.000
_cell.length_c   1.000
_cell.angle_alpha   90.00
_cell.angle_beta   90.00
_cell.angle_gamma   90.00
#
_symmetry.space_group_name_H-M   'P 1'
#
loop_
_entity.id
_entity.type
_entity.pdbx_description
1 polymer ?
#
loop_
_entity_poly.entity_id
_entity_poly.type
_entity_poly.pdbx_seq_one_letter_code
_entity_poly.pdbx_strand_id
1 'polypeptide(L)'
;MEENIEYVLLGKGIGFGKKISQRFEAPDNCTRYSLKEDTERGSAKELAKSISPEYLEIADEILQKAEMKFGTIDRRILFPLADHISFAADRILSGEQISNPLTEDIRVLFHSEYEVASQLKEILQKRLGIEIDAHEIGYVALHIHSAIEDESVSAAMQMAGAIRECVQVLERESGKKIDVMSLAYNRLMNHVKYMVMRAVRGESIKLDMNEYME
;
A
#
# COMPACT_ATOMS: atom_id res chain seq x y z
N MET A 1 14.35 -15.56 30.13
CA MET A 1 13.09 -16.16 29.63
C MET A 1 13.06 -15.90 28.14
N GLU A 2 13.16 -16.97 27.32
CA GLU A 2 12.96 -16.79 25.87
C GLU A 2 11.51 -16.36 25.65
N GLU A 3 11.32 -15.20 25.07
CA GLU A 3 9.98 -14.73 24.67
C GLU A 3 9.43 -15.71 23.64
N ASN A 4 8.27 -16.27 23.91
CA ASN A 4 7.59 -17.19 23.01
C ASN A 4 6.99 -16.37 21.85
N ILE A 5 7.77 -16.14 20.79
CA ILE A 5 7.31 -15.36 19.62
C ILE A 5 6.59 -16.30 18.67
N GLU A 6 5.35 -15.96 18.33
CA GLU A 6 4.57 -16.67 17.31
C GLU A 6 4.86 -16.08 15.92
N TYR A 7 4.91 -16.96 14.91
CA TYR A 7 5.17 -16.58 13.52
C TYR A 7 4.16 -17.21 12.58
N VAL A 8 3.80 -16.50 11.52
CA VAL A 8 3.24 -17.09 10.29
C VAL A 8 4.40 -17.36 9.33
N LEU A 9 4.43 -18.55 8.77
CA LEU A 9 5.41 -18.95 7.78
C LEU A 9 4.72 -19.14 6.44
N LEU A 10 5.17 -18.43 5.43
CA LEU A 10 4.67 -18.54 4.06
C LEU A 10 5.76 -19.10 3.15
N GLY A 11 5.41 -20.13 2.38
CA GLY A 11 6.32 -20.76 1.43
C GLY A 11 5.69 -21.98 0.77
N LYS A 12 6.15 -22.27 -0.45
CA LYS A 12 5.59 -23.36 -1.25
C LYS A 12 5.75 -24.71 -0.56
N GLY A 13 4.65 -25.34 -0.19
CA GLY A 13 4.60 -26.71 0.32
C GLY A 13 5.12 -26.90 1.75
N ILE A 14 5.44 -25.82 2.50
CA ILE A 14 6.04 -25.92 3.84
C ILE A 14 5.14 -26.63 4.87
N GLY A 15 3.81 -26.54 4.71
CA GLY A 15 2.83 -27.23 5.56
C GLY A 15 2.44 -28.62 5.07
N PHE A 16 2.92 -29.05 3.89
CA PHE A 16 2.50 -30.32 3.31
C PHE A 16 3.00 -31.49 4.17
N GLY A 17 2.08 -32.40 4.52
CA GLY A 17 2.36 -33.57 5.34
C GLY A 17 2.65 -33.28 6.82
N LYS A 18 2.55 -32.03 7.27
CA LYS A 18 2.73 -31.67 8.68
C LYS A 18 1.43 -31.86 9.47
N LYS A 19 1.58 -32.28 10.73
CA LYS A 19 0.46 -32.41 11.66
C LYS A 19 0.37 -31.19 12.57
N ILE A 20 -0.82 -30.86 13.04
CA ILE A 20 -1.03 -29.84 14.06
C ILE A 20 -0.12 -30.14 15.26
N SER A 21 0.54 -29.11 15.80
CA SER A 21 1.48 -29.19 16.93
C SER A 21 2.75 -30.01 16.67
N GLN A 22 3.04 -30.37 15.43
CA GLN A 22 4.29 -31.04 15.09
C GLN A 22 5.44 -30.03 15.12
N ARG A 23 6.52 -30.36 15.84
CA ARG A 23 7.77 -29.59 15.76
C ARG A 23 8.44 -29.83 14.41
N PHE A 24 8.87 -28.75 13.77
CA PHE A 24 9.68 -28.81 12.55
C PHE A 24 10.58 -27.56 12.46
N GLU A 25 11.68 -27.70 11.77
CA GLU A 25 12.53 -26.55 11.44
C GLU A 25 11.97 -25.84 10.22
N ALA A 26 11.87 -24.50 10.32
CA ALA A 26 11.40 -23.70 9.22
C ALA A 26 12.42 -23.74 8.08
N PRO A 27 12.03 -24.10 6.84
CA PRO A 27 12.96 -24.15 5.72
C PRO A 27 13.44 -22.74 5.34
N ASP A 28 14.64 -22.66 4.73
CA ASP A 28 15.25 -21.38 4.35
C ASP A 28 14.46 -20.62 3.26
N ASN A 29 13.65 -21.34 2.48
CA ASN A 29 12.84 -20.80 1.40
C ASN A 29 11.43 -20.33 1.84
N CYS A 30 11.24 -20.03 3.12
CA CYS A 30 10.00 -19.47 3.62
C CYS A 30 10.18 -18.04 4.13
N THR A 31 9.16 -17.22 3.95
CA THR A 31 9.05 -15.90 4.58
C THR A 31 8.45 -16.04 5.97
N ARG A 32 9.03 -15.34 6.96
CA ARG A 32 8.59 -15.36 8.36
C ARG A 32 7.98 -14.03 8.73
N TYR A 33 6.77 -14.06 9.28
CA TYR A 33 6.04 -12.89 9.75
C TYR A 33 5.78 -13.01 11.25
N SER A 34 6.27 -12.05 12.03
CA SER A 34 6.03 -12.01 13.47
C SER A 34 4.58 -11.65 13.76
N LEU A 35 3.97 -12.34 14.72
CA LEU A 35 2.61 -12.04 15.22
C LEU A 35 2.61 -11.19 16.49
N LYS A 36 3.78 -10.67 16.89
CA LYS A 36 3.94 -9.91 18.15
C LYS A 36 3.42 -8.48 18.02
N GLU A 37 3.35 -7.94 16.81
CA GLU A 37 3.10 -6.53 16.58
C GLU A 37 1.62 -6.23 16.29
N ASP A 38 1.16 -5.07 16.77
CA ASP A 38 -0.13 -4.53 16.39
C ASP A 38 -0.04 -3.84 15.03
N THR A 39 -1.13 -3.91 14.28
CA THR A 39 -1.31 -3.22 12.99
C THR A 39 -2.37 -2.14 13.14
N GLU A 40 -2.52 -1.26 12.14
CA GLU A 40 -3.59 -0.25 12.13
C GLU A 40 -5.01 -0.86 12.24
N ARG A 41 -5.17 -2.14 11.92
CA ARG A 41 -6.46 -2.87 11.94
C ARG A 41 -6.60 -3.87 13.07
N GLY A 42 -5.69 -3.85 14.05
CA GLY A 42 -5.69 -4.75 15.19
C GLY A 42 -4.44 -5.61 15.27
N SER A 43 -4.46 -6.60 16.17
CA SER A 43 -3.29 -7.46 16.37
C SER A 43 -3.05 -8.35 15.16
N ALA A 44 -1.79 -8.48 14.72
CA ALA A 44 -1.38 -9.37 13.63
C ALA A 44 -1.85 -10.82 13.87
N LYS A 45 -1.91 -11.25 15.13
CA LYS A 45 -2.39 -12.59 15.52
C LYS A 45 -3.87 -12.81 15.24
N GLU A 46 -4.71 -11.80 15.50
CA GLU A 46 -6.16 -11.87 15.24
C GLU A 46 -6.42 -11.84 13.74
N LEU A 47 -5.77 -10.94 13.01
CA LEU A 47 -5.86 -10.87 11.55
C LEU A 47 -5.40 -12.16 10.88
N ALA A 48 -4.26 -12.73 11.31
CA ALA A 48 -3.75 -13.99 10.76
C ALA A 48 -4.71 -15.19 10.98
N LYS A 49 -5.59 -15.13 11.98
CA LYS A 49 -6.60 -16.17 12.23
C LYS A 49 -7.88 -15.97 11.41
N SER A 50 -8.25 -14.73 11.12
CA SER A 50 -9.47 -14.38 10.40
C SER A 50 -9.33 -14.44 8.89
N ILE A 51 -8.10 -14.22 8.38
CA ILE A 51 -7.81 -14.16 6.94
C ILE A 51 -7.53 -15.57 6.41
N SER A 52 -8.17 -15.95 5.28
CA SER A 52 -7.83 -17.19 4.59
C SER A 52 -6.35 -17.21 4.18
N PRO A 53 -5.65 -18.35 4.35
CA PRO A 53 -4.25 -18.50 3.94
C PRO A 53 -3.98 -18.09 2.49
N GLU A 54 -4.94 -18.26 1.60
CA GLU A 54 -4.83 -17.89 0.19
C GLU A 54 -4.62 -16.39 -0.01
N TYR A 55 -5.32 -15.54 0.76
CA TYR A 55 -5.12 -14.10 0.69
C TYR A 55 -3.79 -13.64 1.30
N LEU A 56 -3.29 -14.35 2.32
CA LEU A 56 -1.95 -14.13 2.84
C LEU A 56 -0.88 -14.45 1.78
N GLU A 57 -1.03 -15.55 1.04
CA GLU A 57 -0.12 -15.91 -0.06
C GLU A 57 -0.18 -14.89 -1.20
N ILE A 58 -1.36 -14.40 -1.57
CA ILE A 58 -1.55 -13.37 -2.61
C ILE A 58 -0.88 -12.06 -2.18
N ALA A 59 -1.10 -11.63 -0.94
CA ALA A 59 -0.46 -10.43 -0.40
C ALA A 59 1.07 -10.57 -0.35
N ASP A 60 1.59 -11.72 0.08
CA ASP A 60 3.04 -11.99 0.08
C ASP A 60 3.63 -11.94 -1.33
N GLU A 61 2.94 -12.48 -2.35
CA GLU A 61 3.37 -12.40 -3.75
C GLU A 61 3.47 -10.94 -4.24
N ILE A 62 2.51 -10.10 -3.87
CA ILE A 62 2.55 -8.67 -4.20
C ILE A 62 3.70 -7.95 -3.47
N LEU A 63 3.91 -8.25 -2.19
CA LEU A 63 5.01 -7.66 -1.42
C LEU A 63 6.38 -8.10 -1.94
N GLN A 64 6.56 -9.34 -2.40
CA GLN A 64 7.78 -9.79 -3.06
C GLN A 64 8.04 -8.99 -4.34
N LYS A 65 7.01 -8.70 -5.14
CA LYS A 65 7.13 -7.86 -6.35
C LYS A 65 7.47 -6.40 -5.99
N ALA A 66 6.91 -5.88 -4.90
CA ALA A 66 7.27 -4.56 -4.37
C ALA A 66 8.74 -4.52 -3.93
N GLU A 67 9.22 -5.53 -3.20
CA GLU A 67 10.63 -5.62 -2.81
C GLU A 67 11.59 -5.70 -4.00
N MET A 68 11.23 -6.44 -5.04
CA MET A 68 12.05 -6.49 -6.25
C MET A 68 12.18 -5.13 -6.93
N LYS A 69 11.17 -4.27 -6.81
CA LYS A 69 11.16 -2.93 -7.45
C LYS A 69 11.76 -1.85 -6.57
N PHE A 70 11.46 -1.85 -5.27
CA PHE A 70 11.78 -0.76 -4.35
C PHE A 70 12.91 -1.09 -3.37
N GLY A 71 13.34 -2.35 -3.28
CA GLY A 71 14.28 -2.81 -2.25
C GLY A 71 13.56 -3.20 -0.96
N THR A 72 14.21 -3.00 0.17
CA THR A 72 13.65 -3.38 1.48
C THR A 72 12.39 -2.57 1.79
N ILE A 73 11.31 -3.26 2.16
CA ILE A 73 10.03 -2.69 2.57
C ILE A 73 9.63 -3.21 3.94
N ASP A 74 8.69 -2.51 4.59
CA ASP A 74 8.09 -2.97 5.84
C ASP A 74 7.11 -4.11 5.59
N ARG A 75 7.52 -5.34 5.89
CA ARG A 75 6.69 -6.52 5.71
C ARG A 75 5.55 -6.68 6.74
N ARG A 76 5.48 -5.85 7.77
CA ARG A 76 4.35 -5.84 8.72
C ARG A 76 3.02 -5.54 8.04
N ILE A 77 3.08 -4.89 6.87
CA ILE A 77 1.92 -4.58 6.04
C ILE A 77 1.20 -5.84 5.47
N LEU A 78 1.80 -7.03 5.56
CA LEU A 78 1.21 -8.27 5.02
C LEU A 78 -0.23 -8.47 5.49
N PHE A 79 -0.47 -8.38 6.80
CA PHE A 79 -1.79 -8.65 7.36
C PHE A 79 -2.83 -7.60 6.98
N PRO A 80 -2.56 -6.28 7.11
CA PRO A 80 -3.47 -5.25 6.61
C PRO A 80 -3.75 -5.34 5.11
N LEU A 81 -2.74 -5.69 4.30
CA LEU A 81 -2.90 -5.86 2.86
C LEU A 81 -3.75 -7.09 2.52
N ALA A 82 -3.47 -8.24 3.15
CA ALA A 82 -4.23 -9.47 2.94
C ALA A 82 -5.70 -9.31 3.37
N ASP A 83 -5.93 -8.62 4.50
CA ASP A 83 -7.26 -8.27 4.98
C ASP A 83 -8.02 -7.39 3.97
N HIS A 84 -7.35 -6.35 3.44
CA HIS A 84 -7.93 -5.51 2.39
C HIS A 84 -8.28 -6.31 1.13
N ILE A 85 -7.38 -7.18 0.65
CA ILE A 85 -7.62 -8.03 -0.54
C ILE A 85 -8.79 -8.99 -0.30
N SER A 86 -8.88 -9.59 0.90
CA SER A 86 -9.99 -10.47 1.28
C SER A 86 -11.34 -9.74 1.23
N PHE A 87 -11.43 -8.56 1.86
CA PHE A 87 -12.65 -7.74 1.83
C PHE A 87 -12.99 -7.23 0.43
N ALA A 88 -12.00 -6.89 -0.39
CA ALA A 88 -12.22 -6.52 -1.79
C ALA A 88 -12.81 -7.68 -2.58
N ALA A 89 -12.28 -8.89 -2.40
CA ALA A 89 -12.79 -10.09 -3.04
C ALA A 89 -14.25 -10.38 -2.63
N ASP A 90 -14.58 -10.30 -1.34
CA ASP A 90 -15.92 -10.51 -0.82
C ASP A 90 -16.92 -9.49 -1.39
N ARG A 91 -16.55 -8.20 -1.48
CA ARG A 91 -17.39 -7.16 -2.11
C ARG A 91 -17.66 -7.49 -3.58
N ILE A 92 -16.62 -7.82 -4.33
CA ILE A 92 -16.73 -8.11 -5.76
C ILE A 92 -17.64 -9.34 -5.98
N LEU A 93 -17.47 -10.38 -5.19
CA LEU A 93 -18.31 -11.60 -5.28
C LEU A 93 -19.76 -11.34 -4.88
N SER A 94 -20.01 -10.35 -4.01
CA SER A 94 -21.36 -9.89 -3.64
C SER A 94 -21.96 -8.90 -4.64
N GLY A 95 -21.22 -8.55 -5.71
CA GLY A 95 -21.65 -7.57 -6.70
C GLY A 95 -21.57 -6.11 -6.21
N GLU A 96 -20.87 -5.88 -5.12
CA GLU A 96 -20.64 -4.55 -4.57
C GLU A 96 -19.37 -3.94 -5.17
N GLN A 97 -19.38 -2.63 -5.40
CA GLN A 97 -18.21 -1.87 -5.86
C GLN A 97 -17.96 -0.70 -4.93
N ILE A 98 -16.69 -0.45 -4.67
CA ILE A 98 -16.29 0.78 -4.00
C ILE A 98 -16.03 1.88 -5.02
N SER A 99 -16.20 3.13 -4.58
CA SER A 99 -15.78 4.29 -5.36
C SER A 99 -14.71 5.03 -4.57
N ASN A 100 -13.54 5.16 -5.16
CA ASN A 100 -12.48 6.00 -4.62
C ASN A 100 -12.30 7.21 -5.54
N PRO A 101 -12.76 8.39 -5.12
CA PRO A 101 -12.66 9.60 -5.95
C PRO A 101 -11.22 10.05 -6.22
N LEU A 102 -10.24 9.51 -5.48
CA LEU A 102 -8.82 9.82 -5.61
C LEU A 102 -8.05 8.80 -6.46
N THR A 103 -8.72 7.82 -7.08
CA THR A 103 -8.05 6.75 -7.83
C THR A 103 -7.06 7.26 -8.88
N GLU A 104 -7.47 8.27 -9.67
CA GLU A 104 -6.59 8.86 -10.69
C GLU A 104 -5.43 9.66 -10.07
N ASP A 105 -5.69 10.38 -8.98
CA ASP A 105 -4.64 11.11 -8.26
C ASP A 105 -3.63 10.13 -7.66
N ILE A 106 -4.10 9.04 -7.04
CA ILE A 106 -3.26 7.96 -6.51
C ILE A 106 -2.41 7.34 -7.63
N ARG A 107 -3.01 7.04 -8.78
CA ARG A 107 -2.31 6.46 -9.93
C ARG A 107 -1.18 7.37 -10.44
N VAL A 108 -1.35 8.68 -10.38
CA VAL A 108 -0.33 9.64 -10.81
C VAL A 108 0.72 9.84 -9.71
N LEU A 109 0.30 10.06 -8.46
CA LEU A 109 1.18 10.36 -7.34
C LEU A 109 2.05 9.18 -6.92
N PHE A 110 1.49 7.98 -6.94
CA PHE A 110 2.11 6.73 -6.54
C PHE A 110 2.21 5.77 -7.73
N HIS A 111 2.65 6.33 -8.88
CA HIS A 111 2.65 5.59 -10.15
C HIS A 111 3.39 4.26 -10.07
N SER A 112 4.56 4.25 -9.44
CA SER A 112 5.39 3.05 -9.33
C SER A 112 4.76 1.98 -8.44
N GLU A 113 4.13 2.39 -7.35
CA GLU A 113 3.38 1.51 -6.44
C GLU A 113 2.12 0.99 -7.12
N TYR A 114 1.42 1.86 -7.89
CA TYR A 114 0.24 1.48 -8.65
C TYR A 114 0.55 0.46 -9.75
N GLU A 115 1.72 0.55 -10.40
CA GLU A 115 2.16 -0.47 -11.37
C GLU A 115 2.35 -1.84 -10.71
N VAL A 116 2.96 -1.89 -9.51
CA VAL A 116 3.09 -3.14 -8.75
C VAL A 116 1.73 -3.65 -8.32
N ALA A 117 0.88 -2.78 -7.75
CA ALA A 117 -0.47 -3.12 -7.32
C ALA A 117 -1.33 -3.68 -8.48
N SER A 118 -1.17 -3.15 -9.69
CA SER A 118 -1.91 -3.60 -10.87
C SER A 118 -1.67 -5.07 -11.24
N GLN A 119 -0.55 -5.66 -10.81
CA GLN A 119 -0.27 -7.07 -11.03
C GLN A 119 -1.22 -7.99 -10.23
N LEU A 120 -1.89 -7.44 -9.20
CA LEU A 120 -2.91 -8.17 -8.46
C LEU A 120 -4.07 -8.62 -9.36
N LYS A 121 -4.36 -7.90 -10.46
CA LYS A 121 -5.39 -8.31 -11.44
C LYS A 121 -5.17 -9.73 -11.96
N GLU A 122 -3.97 -9.98 -12.46
CA GLU A 122 -3.63 -11.28 -13.03
C GLU A 122 -3.61 -12.38 -11.95
N ILE A 123 -3.12 -12.05 -10.75
CA ILE A 123 -3.02 -13.00 -9.64
C ILE A 123 -4.43 -13.43 -9.20
N LEU A 124 -5.33 -12.48 -8.94
CA LEU A 124 -6.71 -12.77 -8.52
C LEU A 124 -7.51 -13.47 -9.60
N GLN A 125 -7.39 -13.02 -10.85
CA GLN A 125 -8.06 -13.68 -11.97
C GLN A 125 -7.61 -15.13 -12.12
N LYS A 126 -6.31 -15.40 -12.02
CA LYS A 126 -5.74 -16.74 -12.18
C LYS A 126 -6.06 -17.68 -11.02
N ARG A 127 -6.01 -17.17 -9.78
CA ARG A 127 -6.20 -18.00 -8.58
C ARG A 127 -7.66 -18.17 -8.19
N LEU A 128 -8.45 -17.11 -8.30
CA LEU A 128 -9.80 -17.01 -7.75
C LEU A 128 -10.88 -16.71 -8.79
N GLY A 129 -10.51 -16.40 -10.04
CA GLY A 129 -11.46 -15.96 -11.06
C GLY A 129 -12.10 -14.59 -10.78
N ILE A 130 -11.46 -13.77 -9.93
CA ILE A 130 -11.96 -12.45 -9.51
C ILE A 130 -11.32 -11.36 -10.35
N GLU A 131 -12.15 -10.48 -10.89
CA GLU A 131 -11.73 -9.29 -11.62
C GLU A 131 -11.79 -8.05 -10.71
N ILE A 132 -10.61 -7.57 -10.30
CA ILE A 132 -10.47 -6.39 -9.42
C ILE A 132 -10.41 -5.10 -10.23
N ASP A 133 -11.08 -4.06 -9.76
CA ASP A 133 -11.16 -2.76 -10.44
C ASP A 133 -10.00 -1.79 -10.08
N ALA A 134 -10.00 -0.62 -10.74
CA ALA A 134 -8.98 0.40 -10.54
C ALA A 134 -9.05 1.05 -9.15
N HIS A 135 -10.23 1.11 -8.52
CA HIS A 135 -10.42 1.71 -7.21
C HIS A 135 -9.75 0.88 -6.12
N GLU A 136 -9.97 -0.43 -6.17
CA GLU A 136 -9.33 -1.38 -5.24
C GLU A 136 -7.79 -1.41 -5.43
N ILE A 137 -7.32 -1.34 -6.69
CA ILE A 137 -5.89 -1.27 -6.98
C ILE A 137 -5.28 0.01 -6.41
N GLY A 138 -6.00 1.12 -6.42
CA GLY A 138 -5.58 2.36 -5.77
C GLY A 138 -5.31 2.16 -4.28
N TYR A 139 -6.18 1.45 -3.56
CA TYR A 139 -5.94 1.15 -2.15
C TYR A 139 -4.75 0.21 -1.93
N VAL A 140 -4.58 -0.80 -2.80
CA VAL A 140 -3.39 -1.68 -2.74
C VAL A 140 -2.11 -0.89 -2.97
N ALA A 141 -2.12 0.08 -3.90
CA ALA A 141 -0.98 0.97 -4.12
C ALA A 141 -0.64 1.80 -2.87
N LEU A 142 -1.65 2.28 -2.13
CA LEU A 142 -1.43 2.98 -0.87
C LEU A 142 -0.86 2.08 0.23
N HIS A 143 -1.26 0.81 0.28
CA HIS A 143 -0.64 -0.17 1.17
C HIS A 143 0.83 -0.40 0.83
N ILE A 144 1.18 -0.51 -0.46
CA ILE A 144 2.57 -0.64 -0.90
C ILE A 144 3.36 0.62 -0.53
N HIS A 145 2.80 1.81 -0.77
CA HIS A 145 3.42 3.09 -0.39
C HIS A 145 3.71 3.16 1.12
N SER A 146 2.74 2.77 1.93
CA SER A 146 2.87 2.67 3.39
C SER A 146 4.03 1.77 3.81
N ALA A 147 4.27 0.67 3.10
CA ALA A 147 5.38 -0.25 3.37
C ALA A 147 6.76 0.32 2.98
N ILE A 148 6.82 1.32 2.09
CA ILE A 148 8.06 1.94 1.61
C ILE A 148 8.44 3.14 2.48
N GLU A 149 7.47 4.00 2.81
CA GLU A 149 7.72 5.33 3.40
C GLU A 149 7.49 5.36 4.92
N ASP A 150 7.15 4.24 5.57
CA ASP A 150 6.77 4.15 6.99
C ASP A 150 5.64 5.15 7.35
N GLU A 151 4.70 5.31 6.45
CA GLU A 151 3.50 6.14 6.61
C GLU A 151 2.24 5.26 6.67
N SER A 152 1.18 5.74 7.33
CA SER A 152 -0.09 5.02 7.31
C SER A 152 -0.81 5.17 5.97
N VAL A 153 -1.62 4.17 5.60
CA VAL A 153 -2.51 4.24 4.41
C VAL A 153 -3.42 5.46 4.49
N SER A 154 -3.89 5.79 5.69
CA SER A 154 -4.72 6.98 5.94
C SER A 154 -3.95 8.27 5.65
N ALA A 155 -2.68 8.38 6.07
CA ALA A 155 -1.84 9.54 5.80
C ALA A 155 -1.57 9.70 4.30
N ALA A 156 -1.26 8.63 3.58
CA ALA A 156 -1.08 8.65 2.14
C ALA A 156 -2.37 9.09 1.39
N MET A 157 -3.54 8.61 1.85
CA MET A 157 -4.83 9.03 1.31
C MET A 157 -5.10 10.52 1.57
N GLN A 158 -4.83 11.02 2.77
CA GLN A 158 -4.99 12.44 3.11
C GLN A 158 -4.05 13.31 2.28
N MET A 159 -2.82 12.86 2.06
CA MET A 159 -1.86 13.54 1.19
C MET A 159 -2.39 13.65 -0.24
N ALA A 160 -2.90 12.56 -0.82
CA ALA A 160 -3.49 12.57 -2.15
C ALA A 160 -4.67 13.55 -2.24
N GLY A 161 -5.53 13.58 -1.22
CA GLY A 161 -6.65 14.54 -1.13
C GLY A 161 -6.18 15.99 -1.08
N ALA A 162 -5.23 16.31 -0.21
CA ALA A 162 -4.68 17.66 -0.08
C ALA A 162 -4.02 18.16 -1.38
N ILE A 163 -3.30 17.27 -2.07
CA ILE A 163 -2.67 17.59 -3.34
C ILE A 163 -3.74 17.88 -4.40
N ARG A 164 -4.79 17.06 -4.48
CA ARG A 164 -5.91 17.29 -5.39
C ARG A 164 -6.57 18.65 -5.14
N GLU A 165 -6.83 19.01 -3.88
CA GLU A 165 -7.39 20.32 -3.52
C GLU A 165 -6.48 21.46 -3.97
N CYS A 166 -5.16 21.36 -3.76
CA CYS A 166 -4.19 22.34 -4.25
C CYS A 166 -4.27 22.52 -5.76
N VAL A 167 -4.33 21.41 -6.52
CA VAL A 167 -4.45 21.46 -7.99
C VAL A 167 -5.75 22.11 -8.42
N GLN A 168 -6.88 21.78 -7.77
CA GLN A 168 -8.18 22.39 -8.06
C GLN A 168 -8.19 23.91 -7.81
N VAL A 169 -7.53 24.35 -6.73
CA VAL A 169 -7.36 25.79 -6.47
C VAL A 169 -6.54 26.45 -7.58
N LEU A 170 -5.43 25.86 -7.98
CA LEU A 170 -4.59 26.40 -9.06
C LEU A 170 -5.36 26.47 -10.40
N GLU A 171 -6.13 25.44 -10.74
CA GLU A 171 -6.99 25.47 -11.93
C GLU A 171 -8.02 26.59 -11.89
N ARG A 172 -8.70 26.75 -10.74
CA ARG A 172 -9.72 27.79 -10.57
C ARG A 172 -9.12 29.18 -10.67
N GLU A 173 -8.03 29.46 -9.97
CA GLU A 173 -7.42 30.79 -9.94
C GLU A 173 -6.72 31.14 -11.26
N SER A 174 -6.15 30.16 -11.96
CA SER A 174 -5.52 30.39 -13.27
C SER A 174 -6.50 30.41 -14.44
N GLY A 175 -7.72 29.90 -14.25
CA GLY A 175 -8.70 29.68 -15.32
C GLY A 175 -8.27 28.62 -16.35
N LYS A 176 -7.23 27.83 -16.06
CA LYS A 176 -6.69 26.83 -16.97
C LYS A 176 -6.84 25.42 -16.35
N LYS A 177 -7.26 24.48 -17.19
CA LYS A 177 -7.20 23.06 -16.84
C LYS A 177 -5.77 22.58 -16.93
N ILE A 178 -5.35 21.81 -15.94
CA ILE A 178 -4.02 21.20 -15.88
C ILE A 178 -4.14 19.81 -16.51
N ASP A 179 -3.36 19.58 -17.58
CA ASP A 179 -3.27 18.25 -18.19
C ASP A 179 -2.48 17.31 -17.29
N VAL A 180 -3.20 16.38 -16.65
CA VAL A 180 -2.66 15.39 -15.71
C VAL A 180 -1.65 14.42 -16.34
N MET A 181 -1.64 14.30 -17.66
CA MET A 181 -0.68 13.47 -18.40
C MET A 181 0.59 14.23 -18.80
N SER A 182 0.64 15.54 -18.55
CA SER A 182 1.77 16.37 -18.94
C SER A 182 2.98 16.24 -18.01
N LEU A 183 4.18 16.41 -18.56
CA LEU A 183 5.42 16.49 -17.74
C LEU A 183 5.38 17.66 -16.75
N ALA A 184 4.71 18.77 -17.13
CA ALA A 184 4.50 19.91 -16.26
C ALA A 184 3.66 19.56 -15.04
N TYR A 185 2.60 18.76 -15.22
CA TYR A 185 1.79 18.25 -14.12
C TYR A 185 2.63 17.38 -13.18
N ASN A 186 3.40 16.43 -13.69
CA ASN A 186 4.24 15.57 -12.85
C ASN A 186 5.23 16.40 -12.00
N ARG A 187 5.81 17.45 -12.56
CA ARG A 187 6.69 18.38 -11.82
C ARG A 187 5.92 19.15 -10.75
N LEU A 188 4.73 19.67 -11.09
CA LEU A 188 3.86 20.37 -10.15
C LEU A 188 3.46 19.45 -8.99
N MET A 189 3.06 18.22 -9.30
CA MET A 189 2.64 17.23 -8.29
C MET A 189 3.76 16.92 -7.32
N ASN A 190 4.98 16.70 -7.80
CA ASN A 190 6.12 16.51 -6.92
C ASN A 190 6.36 17.73 -6.01
N HIS A 191 6.27 18.95 -6.54
CA HIS A 191 6.39 20.15 -5.74
C HIS A 191 5.31 20.25 -4.66
N VAL A 192 4.05 20.02 -5.04
CA VAL A 192 2.92 20.08 -4.10
C VAL A 192 3.04 18.96 -3.06
N LYS A 193 3.43 17.75 -3.46
CA LYS A 193 3.71 16.64 -2.52
C LYS A 193 4.72 17.07 -1.44
N TYR A 194 5.87 17.60 -1.84
CA TYR A 194 6.88 18.06 -0.88
C TYR A 194 6.39 19.21 -0.01
N MET A 195 5.62 20.16 -0.54
CA MET A 195 5.03 21.26 0.24
C MET A 195 4.05 20.72 1.31
N VAL A 196 3.15 19.80 0.91
CA VAL A 196 2.18 19.19 1.83
C VAL A 196 2.90 18.40 2.92
N MET A 197 3.88 17.55 2.57
CA MET A 197 4.67 16.78 3.54
C MET A 197 5.35 17.70 4.56
N ARG A 198 5.96 18.80 4.12
CA ARG A 198 6.61 19.76 5.01
C ARG A 198 5.61 20.48 5.91
N ALA A 199 4.46 20.89 5.36
CA ALA A 199 3.40 21.52 6.13
C ALA A 199 2.87 20.59 7.23
N VAL A 200 2.63 19.31 6.92
CA VAL A 200 2.19 18.29 7.88
C VAL A 200 3.24 18.05 8.97
N ARG A 201 4.54 18.10 8.63
CA ARG A 201 5.64 17.98 9.60
C ARG A 201 5.91 19.26 10.40
N GLY A 202 5.17 20.34 10.14
CA GLY A 202 5.39 21.64 10.79
C GLY A 202 6.70 22.31 10.38
N GLU A 203 7.30 21.91 9.26
CA GLU A 203 8.51 22.51 8.75
C GLU A 203 8.20 23.85 8.09
N SER A 204 8.65 24.98 8.67
CA SER A 204 8.56 26.28 8.04
C SER A 204 9.74 26.52 7.10
N ILE A 205 9.46 27.01 5.88
CA ILE A 205 10.51 27.55 5.01
C ILE A 205 10.86 28.93 5.59
N LYS A 206 12.01 29.07 6.25
CA LYS A 206 12.62 30.37 6.41
C LYS A 206 13.24 30.75 5.05
N LEU A 207 12.45 31.37 4.19
CA LEU A 207 12.97 32.11 3.06
C LEU A 207 13.67 33.36 3.64
N ASP A 208 14.97 33.27 3.83
CA ASP A 208 15.78 34.48 4.03
C ASP A 208 15.90 35.17 2.66
N MET A 209 14.93 36.05 2.38
CA MET A 209 14.88 36.82 1.13
C MET A 209 16.07 37.82 1.02
N ASN A 210 16.89 37.94 2.06
CA ASN A 210 18.01 38.88 2.07
C ASN A 210 19.24 38.34 1.32
N GLU A 211 19.33 37.03 1.08
CA GLU A 211 20.46 36.43 0.33
C GLU A 211 20.40 36.61 -1.19
N TYR A 212 19.26 37.09 -1.73
CA TYR A 212 19.03 37.23 -3.18
C TYR A 212 18.95 38.71 -3.63
N MET A 213 19.29 39.66 -2.76
CA MET A 213 19.24 41.08 -3.07
C MET A 213 20.62 41.77 -3.01
N GLU A 214 21.71 41.03 -3.15
CA GLU A 214 23.05 41.57 -3.46
C GLU A 214 23.47 41.37 -4.90
#